data_066af08c4e772f204d4490187eb4e09c
#
_entry.id   066af08c4e772f204d4490187eb4e09c
#
_cell.length_a   1.000
_cell.length_b   1.000
_cell.length_c   1.000
_cell.angle_alpha   90.00
_cell.angle_beta   90.00
_cell.angle_gamma   90.00
#
_symmetry.space_group_name_H-M   'P 1'
#
loop_
_entity.id
_entity.type
_entity.pdbx_description
1 polymer ?
#
loop_
_entity_poly.entity_id
_entity_poly.type
_entity_poly.pdbx_seq_one_letter_code
_entity_poly.pdbx_strand_id
1 'polypeptide(L)'
;STSDDALRVLAKDDAIIRRILDYRQVVKLYGSYLHKFERDIDYSGTGVVFPNHNQAGALTGRMSVDHVSYQQWPKPYHYELRDGTTFDFNFRNIMIAPDDFRIVGFDFSQVELRVLAGQAQEAAMLTAFANGTDIHMATASTMLRIPLSDVTKKERALGKTCNFAVVYGSGPANIADMLS
;
A
#
# COMPACT_ATOMS: atom_id res chain seq x y z
N SER A 1 -0.23 -24.72 -10.35
CA SER A 1 -0.95 -23.67 -9.59
C SER A 1 -1.42 -22.58 -10.53
N THR A 2 -2.64 -22.10 -10.36
CA THR A 2 -3.20 -20.96 -11.10
C THR A 2 -3.17 -19.67 -10.26
N SER A 3 -2.32 -19.62 -9.23
CA SER A 3 -2.09 -18.41 -8.43
C SER A 3 -1.50 -17.29 -9.30
N ASP A 4 -1.75 -16.06 -8.96
CA ASP A 4 -1.24 -14.93 -9.73
C ASP A 4 0.29 -14.92 -9.80
N ASP A 5 0.97 -15.34 -8.73
CA ASP A 5 2.44 -15.41 -8.71
C ASP A 5 2.97 -16.43 -9.70
N ALA A 6 2.37 -17.63 -9.75
CA ALA A 6 2.75 -18.66 -10.72
C ALA A 6 2.47 -18.19 -12.16
N LEU A 7 1.34 -17.51 -12.38
CA LEU A 7 0.99 -17.00 -13.72
C LEU A 7 1.88 -15.84 -14.15
N ARG A 8 2.36 -14.98 -13.23
CA ARG A 8 3.29 -13.87 -13.53
C ARG A 8 4.62 -14.35 -14.13
N VAL A 9 5.12 -15.50 -13.65
CA VAL A 9 6.34 -16.10 -14.20
C VAL A 9 6.13 -16.51 -15.65
N LEU A 10 5.00 -17.18 -15.93
CA LEU A 10 4.66 -17.65 -17.27
C LEU A 10 4.22 -16.52 -18.23
N ALA A 11 3.69 -15.45 -17.71
CA ALA A 11 3.23 -14.29 -18.47
C ALA A 11 4.34 -13.55 -19.19
N LYS A 12 5.62 -13.79 -18.84
CA LYS A 12 6.76 -13.20 -19.56
C LYS A 12 6.77 -13.60 -21.02
N ASP A 13 6.43 -14.86 -21.31
CA ASP A 13 6.55 -15.47 -22.63
C ASP A 13 5.19 -15.77 -23.27
N ASP A 14 4.10 -15.73 -22.52
CA ASP A 14 2.77 -16.09 -23.00
C ASP A 14 1.77 -14.90 -22.91
N ALA A 15 1.29 -14.51 -24.09
CA ALA A 15 0.34 -13.40 -24.22
C ALA A 15 -1.06 -13.74 -23.70
N ILE A 16 -1.47 -15.00 -23.69
CA ILE A 16 -2.77 -15.42 -23.17
C ILE A 16 -2.75 -15.31 -21.64
N ILE A 17 -1.67 -15.73 -21.02
CA ILE A 17 -1.52 -15.66 -19.57
C ILE A 17 -1.51 -14.21 -19.10
N ARG A 18 -0.87 -13.30 -19.84
CA ARG A 18 -0.96 -11.85 -19.56
C ARG A 18 -2.40 -11.35 -19.56
N ARG A 19 -3.19 -11.74 -20.57
CA ARG A 19 -4.62 -11.36 -20.63
C ARG A 19 -5.44 -11.93 -19.49
N ILE A 20 -5.12 -13.14 -19.02
CA ILE A 20 -5.81 -13.73 -17.87
C ILE A 20 -5.51 -12.91 -16.61
N LEU A 21 -4.27 -12.48 -16.41
CA LEU A 21 -3.89 -11.63 -15.27
C LEU A 21 -4.59 -10.26 -15.35
N ASP A 22 -4.58 -9.63 -16.52
CA ASP A 22 -5.27 -8.36 -16.76
C ASP A 22 -6.77 -8.47 -16.48
N TYR A 23 -7.42 -9.50 -17.03
CA TYR A 23 -8.83 -9.76 -16.76
C TYR A 23 -9.13 -9.95 -15.28
N ARG A 24 -8.34 -10.76 -14.56
CA ARG A 24 -8.49 -10.98 -13.13
C ARG A 24 -8.38 -9.68 -12.34
N GLN A 25 -7.47 -8.82 -12.74
CA GLN A 25 -7.25 -7.53 -12.09
C GLN A 25 -8.45 -6.61 -12.27
N VAL A 26 -9.00 -6.52 -13.48
CA VAL A 26 -10.20 -5.72 -13.76
C VAL A 26 -11.42 -6.27 -13.02
N VAL A 27 -11.62 -7.60 -13.04
CA VAL A 27 -12.72 -8.25 -12.31
C VAL A 27 -12.61 -8.01 -10.80
N LYS A 28 -11.40 -8.05 -10.26
CA LYS A 28 -11.17 -7.74 -8.85
C LYS A 28 -11.50 -6.27 -8.52
N LEU A 29 -11.09 -5.33 -9.38
CA LEU A 29 -11.42 -3.92 -9.21
C LEU A 29 -12.93 -3.69 -9.24
N TYR A 30 -13.61 -4.27 -10.21
CA TYR A 30 -15.06 -4.18 -10.32
C TYR A 30 -15.75 -4.82 -9.12
N GLY A 31 -15.54 -6.10 -8.86
CA GLY A 31 -16.29 -6.86 -7.85
C GLY A 31 -15.96 -6.47 -6.41
N SER A 32 -14.68 -6.15 -6.12
CA SER A 32 -14.26 -5.85 -4.76
C SER A 32 -14.49 -4.40 -4.35
N TYR A 33 -14.52 -3.49 -5.31
CA TYR A 33 -14.60 -2.05 -5.01
C TYR A 33 -15.78 -1.36 -5.68
N LEU A 34 -15.85 -1.38 -7.01
CA LEU A 34 -16.83 -0.59 -7.74
C LEU A 34 -18.27 -1.03 -7.47
N HIS A 35 -18.54 -2.32 -7.59
CA HIS A 35 -19.88 -2.87 -7.36
C HIS A 35 -20.37 -2.68 -5.91
N LYS A 36 -19.46 -2.78 -4.94
CA LYS A 36 -19.80 -2.49 -3.55
C LYS A 36 -20.12 -1.01 -3.35
N PHE A 37 -19.33 -0.14 -3.98
CA PHE A 37 -19.54 1.29 -3.90
C PHE A 37 -20.87 1.72 -4.55
N GLU A 38 -21.19 1.19 -5.73
CA GLU A 38 -22.49 1.42 -6.39
C GLU A 38 -23.66 1.04 -5.49
N ARG A 39 -23.61 -0.11 -4.87
CA ARG A 39 -24.64 -0.56 -3.94
C ARG A 39 -24.79 0.38 -2.72
N ASP A 40 -23.67 0.82 -2.17
CA ASP A 40 -23.66 1.66 -0.98
C ASP A 40 -24.13 3.10 -1.29
N ILE A 41 -23.87 3.62 -2.49
CA ILE A 41 -24.46 4.87 -2.99
C ILE A 41 -25.96 4.74 -3.21
N ASP A 42 -26.41 3.67 -3.87
CA ASP A 42 -27.82 3.45 -4.17
C ASP A 42 -28.64 3.34 -2.89
N TYR A 43 -28.08 2.77 -1.85
CA TYR A 43 -28.73 2.69 -0.53
C TYR A 43 -28.95 4.07 0.09
N SER A 44 -28.06 5.02 -0.10
CA SER A 44 -28.19 6.37 0.44
C SER A 44 -29.17 7.24 -0.36
N GLY A 45 -29.32 7.02 -1.66
CA GLY A 45 -30.18 7.79 -2.57
C GLY A 45 -29.79 9.26 -2.74
N THR A 46 -28.75 9.72 -2.06
CA THR A 46 -28.32 11.12 -1.99
C THR A 46 -26.99 11.38 -2.70
N GLY A 47 -26.30 10.34 -3.14
CA GLY A 47 -24.91 10.42 -3.61
C GLY A 47 -23.88 10.62 -2.48
N VAL A 48 -24.36 10.72 -1.24
CA VAL A 48 -23.50 10.81 -0.05
C VAL A 48 -23.32 9.41 0.52
N VAL A 49 -22.08 9.06 0.87
CA VAL A 49 -21.74 7.78 1.45
C VAL A 49 -21.39 7.97 2.92
N PHE A 50 -21.97 7.13 3.77
CA PHE A 50 -21.74 7.16 5.22
C PHE A 50 -20.96 5.92 5.65
N PRO A 51 -19.62 5.98 5.68
CA PRO A 51 -18.82 4.86 6.17
C PRO A 51 -19.07 4.62 7.66
N ASN A 52 -19.17 3.36 8.05
CA ASN A 52 -19.26 2.99 9.45
C ASN A 52 -17.85 2.79 10.02
N HIS A 53 -17.45 3.65 10.98
CA HIS A 53 -16.16 3.58 11.64
C HIS A 53 -16.26 2.74 12.92
N ASN A 54 -15.58 1.60 12.91
CA ASN A 54 -15.49 0.73 14.07
C ASN A 54 -14.17 0.99 14.83
N GLN A 55 -14.27 1.60 15.99
CA GLN A 55 -13.11 2.00 16.80
C GLN A 55 -12.42 0.82 17.48
N ALA A 56 -13.11 -0.30 17.68
CA ALA A 56 -12.60 -1.49 18.37
C ALA A 56 -12.62 -2.74 17.48
N GLY A 57 -12.60 -2.58 16.16
CA GLY A 57 -12.76 -3.68 15.20
C GLY A 57 -11.51 -4.53 14.99
N ALA A 58 -10.33 -4.07 15.36
CA ALA A 58 -9.09 -4.79 15.20
C ALA A 58 -8.39 -5.07 16.54
N LEU A 59 -7.84 -6.26 16.70
CA LEU A 59 -7.05 -6.64 17.89
C LEU A 59 -5.84 -5.73 18.13
N THR A 60 -5.34 -5.10 17.07
CA THR A 60 -4.20 -4.17 17.14
C THR A 60 -4.57 -2.76 17.62
N GLY A 61 -5.85 -2.50 17.93
CA GLY A 61 -6.33 -1.17 18.27
C GLY A 61 -6.50 -0.22 17.08
N ARG A 62 -6.28 -0.68 15.84
CA ARG A 62 -6.55 0.12 14.65
C ARG A 62 -8.05 0.22 14.41
N MET A 63 -8.51 1.40 14.00
CA MET A 63 -9.89 1.55 13.53
C MET A 63 -10.08 0.79 12.22
N SER A 64 -11.24 0.17 12.06
CA SER A 64 -11.69 -0.41 10.80
C SER A 64 -12.89 0.36 10.26
N VAL A 65 -13.11 0.26 8.96
CA VAL A 65 -14.24 0.90 8.28
C VAL A 65 -15.02 -0.14 7.52
N ASP A 66 -16.33 -0.20 7.82
CA ASP A 66 -17.31 -1.01 7.10
C ASP A 66 -18.13 -0.11 6.18
N HIS A 67 -18.94 -0.71 5.31
CA HIS A 67 -19.69 0.01 4.30
C HIS A 67 -18.82 1.04 3.61
N VAL A 68 -18.60 0.97 2.34
CA VAL A 68 -17.58 1.78 1.66
C VAL A 68 -16.24 1.80 2.41
N SER A 69 -15.60 0.64 2.46
CA SER A 69 -14.31 0.46 3.15
C SER A 69 -13.18 1.20 2.40
N TYR A 70 -13.18 2.53 2.46
CA TYR A 70 -12.23 3.40 1.75
C TYR A 70 -10.77 3.17 2.18
N GLN A 71 -10.52 2.63 3.37
CA GLN A 71 -9.18 2.23 3.84
C GLN A 71 -8.54 1.16 2.96
N GLN A 72 -9.37 0.32 2.32
CA GLN A 72 -8.91 -0.78 1.47
C GLN A 72 -8.88 -0.40 -0.02
N TRP A 73 -9.22 0.84 -0.37
CA TRP A 73 -9.23 1.25 -1.77
C TRP A 73 -7.86 1.13 -2.40
N PRO A 74 -7.80 0.66 -3.65
CA PRO A 74 -6.55 0.41 -4.33
C PRO A 74 -5.76 1.71 -4.52
N LYS A 75 -4.45 1.56 -4.69
CA LYS A 75 -3.61 2.65 -5.15
C LYS A 75 -4.02 3.07 -6.56
N PRO A 76 -3.67 4.28 -7.01
CA PRO A 76 -3.82 4.66 -8.41
C PRO A 76 -3.26 3.59 -9.32
N TYR A 77 -4.00 3.26 -10.35
CA TYR A 77 -3.70 2.19 -11.27
C TYR A 77 -3.50 2.73 -12.67
N HIS A 78 -2.36 2.46 -13.25
CA HIS A 78 -2.06 2.77 -14.65
C HIS A 78 -2.20 1.50 -15.48
N TYR A 79 -3.03 1.55 -16.49
CA TYR A 79 -3.27 0.43 -17.39
C TYR A 79 -2.97 0.81 -18.83
N GLU A 80 -2.21 -0.05 -19.52
CA GLU A 80 -1.91 0.07 -20.93
C GLU A 80 -2.52 -1.10 -21.68
N LEU A 81 -3.42 -0.77 -22.61
CA LEU A 81 -4.01 -1.74 -23.52
C LEU A 81 -3.00 -2.09 -24.63
N ARG A 82 -3.26 -3.21 -25.34
CA ARG A 82 -2.37 -3.67 -26.42
C ARG A 82 -2.27 -2.72 -27.61
N ASP A 83 -3.29 -1.91 -27.84
CA ASP A 83 -3.32 -0.89 -28.90
C ASP A 83 -2.53 0.38 -28.51
N GLY A 84 -1.88 0.38 -27.37
CA GLY A 84 -1.16 1.51 -26.81
C GLY A 84 -2.05 2.51 -26.07
N THR A 85 -3.36 2.27 -26.00
CA THR A 85 -4.27 3.10 -25.22
C THR A 85 -3.96 2.96 -23.74
N THR A 86 -3.73 4.06 -23.07
CA THR A 86 -3.49 4.10 -21.64
C THR A 86 -4.64 4.74 -20.89
N PHE A 87 -4.95 4.26 -19.73
CA PHE A 87 -5.86 4.95 -18.82
C PHE A 87 -5.39 4.83 -17.37
N ASP A 88 -5.54 5.95 -16.68
CA ASP A 88 -5.26 6.05 -15.26
C ASP A 88 -6.57 5.94 -14.48
N PHE A 89 -6.63 5.01 -13.58
CA PHE A 89 -7.76 4.84 -12.70
C PHE A 89 -7.34 5.08 -11.25
N ASN A 90 -7.95 6.09 -10.63
CA ASN A 90 -7.77 6.35 -9.22
C ASN A 90 -9.13 6.33 -8.52
N PHE A 91 -9.42 5.23 -7.85
CA PHE A 91 -10.68 5.04 -7.14
C PHE A 91 -10.95 6.14 -6.10
N ARG A 92 -9.89 6.72 -5.54
CA ARG A 92 -10.03 7.78 -4.53
C ARG A 92 -10.56 9.09 -5.08
N ASN A 93 -10.48 9.30 -6.40
CA ASN A 93 -11.03 10.50 -7.05
C ASN A 93 -12.57 10.52 -7.09
N ILE A 94 -13.22 9.40 -6.75
CA ILE A 94 -14.68 9.34 -6.61
C ILE A 94 -15.16 10.15 -5.38
N MET A 95 -14.31 10.24 -4.35
CA MET A 95 -14.62 11.08 -3.19
C MET A 95 -14.35 12.54 -3.51
N ILE A 96 -15.40 13.34 -3.49
CA ILE A 96 -15.33 14.79 -3.63
C ILE A 96 -15.83 15.45 -2.36
N ALA A 97 -15.25 16.60 -2.04
CA ALA A 97 -15.80 17.44 -1.00
C ALA A 97 -17.05 18.17 -1.51
N PRO A 98 -18.05 18.46 -0.67
CA PRO A 98 -19.11 19.39 -1.02
C PRO A 98 -18.54 20.77 -1.38
N ASP A 99 -19.37 21.59 -2.06
CA ASP A 99 -19.00 22.98 -2.39
C ASP A 99 -18.54 23.71 -1.12
N ASP A 100 -17.50 24.54 -1.25
CA ASP A 100 -16.85 25.28 -0.17
C ASP A 100 -16.09 24.43 0.88
N PHE A 101 -16.06 23.12 0.73
CA PHE A 101 -15.27 22.21 1.60
C PHE A 101 -14.05 21.64 0.86
N ARG A 102 -13.10 21.16 1.66
CA ARG A 102 -11.90 20.47 1.15
C ARG A 102 -11.62 19.23 1.99
N ILE A 103 -11.18 18.17 1.32
CA ILE A 103 -10.67 16.99 2.02
C ILE A 103 -9.24 17.28 2.43
N VAL A 104 -8.94 17.14 3.72
CA VAL A 104 -7.60 17.31 4.27
C VAL A 104 -7.14 15.98 4.85
N GLY A 105 -5.99 15.49 4.41
CA GLY A 105 -5.38 14.27 4.91
C GLY A 105 -4.21 14.57 5.85
N PHE A 106 -4.16 13.87 6.97
CA PHE A 106 -3.01 13.88 7.89
C PHE A 106 -2.48 12.47 8.04
N ASP A 107 -1.17 12.33 8.00
CA ASP A 107 -0.50 11.04 8.24
C ASP A 107 0.71 11.25 9.15
N PHE A 108 0.88 10.37 10.11
CA PHE A 108 2.05 10.37 10.97
C PHE A 108 3.23 9.70 10.25
N SER A 109 4.28 10.47 10.03
CA SER A 109 5.48 9.94 9.38
C SER A 109 6.10 8.81 10.21
N GLN A 110 5.97 7.57 9.72
CA GLN A 110 6.63 6.38 10.27
C GLN A 110 6.34 6.15 11.78
N VAL A 111 5.12 6.42 12.24
CA VAL A 111 4.77 6.40 13.67
C VAL A 111 5.12 5.07 14.34
N GLU A 112 4.87 3.93 13.70
CA GLU A 112 5.15 2.61 14.26
C GLU A 112 6.64 2.42 14.55
N LEU A 113 7.52 2.84 13.64
CA LEU A 113 8.97 2.77 13.83
C LEU A 113 9.45 3.76 14.89
N ARG A 114 8.84 4.93 14.99
CA ARG A 114 9.17 5.92 16.05
C ARG A 114 8.79 5.40 17.44
N VAL A 115 7.62 4.79 17.57
CA VAL A 115 7.18 4.16 18.82
C VAL A 115 8.11 3.00 19.18
N LEU A 116 8.45 2.14 18.21
CA LEU A 116 9.38 1.05 18.43
C LEU A 116 10.75 1.54 18.89
N ALA A 117 11.31 2.53 18.20
CA ALA A 117 12.61 3.13 18.58
C ALA A 117 12.58 3.68 20.02
N GLY A 118 11.48 4.35 20.38
CA GLY A 118 11.29 4.87 21.75
C GLY A 118 11.15 3.77 22.80
N GLN A 119 10.41 2.71 22.51
CA GLN A 119 10.24 1.59 23.45
C GLN A 119 11.50 0.74 23.59
N ALA A 120 12.17 0.45 22.46
CA ALA A 120 13.40 -0.32 22.44
C ALA A 120 14.64 0.48 22.88
N GLN A 121 14.52 1.80 23.03
CA GLN A 121 15.65 2.72 23.29
C GLN A 121 16.78 2.54 22.26
N GLU A 122 16.41 2.29 21.00
CA GLU A 122 17.37 2.04 19.92
C GLU A 122 18.03 3.35 19.47
N ALA A 123 19.25 3.58 19.93
CA ALA A 123 19.96 4.84 19.77
C ALA A 123 20.16 5.25 18.30
N ALA A 124 20.42 4.30 17.40
CA ALA A 124 20.60 4.58 15.98
C ALA A 124 19.31 5.10 15.34
N MET A 125 18.19 4.47 15.65
CA MET A 125 16.88 4.90 15.14
C MET A 125 16.48 6.25 15.72
N LEU A 126 16.65 6.45 17.03
CA LEU A 126 16.35 7.71 17.71
C LEU A 126 17.15 8.87 17.12
N THR A 127 18.45 8.66 16.88
CA THR A 127 19.34 9.65 16.26
C THR A 127 18.89 9.95 14.83
N ALA A 128 18.56 8.92 14.03
CA ALA A 128 18.08 9.10 12.66
C ALA A 128 16.79 9.94 12.63
N PHE A 129 15.84 9.66 13.52
CA PHE A 129 14.60 10.42 13.60
C PHE A 129 14.80 11.84 14.09
N ALA A 130 15.70 12.08 15.04
CA ALA A 130 16.04 13.43 15.54
C ALA A 130 16.65 14.29 14.43
N ASN A 131 17.46 13.69 13.56
CA ASN A 131 18.12 14.36 12.44
C ASN A 131 17.23 14.45 11.19
N GLY A 132 15.98 13.99 11.24
CA GLY A 132 15.09 13.96 10.07
C GLY A 132 15.53 12.97 8.97
N THR A 133 16.43 12.03 9.28
CA THR A 133 16.90 11.03 8.34
C THR A 133 15.81 10.00 8.05
N ASP A 134 15.63 9.66 6.78
CA ASP A 134 14.72 8.58 6.38
C ASP A 134 15.30 7.24 6.81
N ILE A 135 14.66 6.61 7.80
CA ILE A 135 15.13 5.34 8.37
C ILE A 135 15.19 4.20 7.32
N HIS A 136 14.32 4.24 6.31
CA HIS A 136 14.35 3.23 5.26
C HIS A 136 15.54 3.41 4.34
N MET A 137 15.93 4.66 4.06
CA MET A 137 17.15 4.96 3.32
C MET A 137 18.40 4.59 4.14
N ALA A 138 18.41 4.90 5.43
CA ALA A 138 19.52 4.54 6.32
C ALA A 138 19.72 3.01 6.39
N THR A 139 18.62 2.27 6.52
CA THR A 139 18.67 0.80 6.50
C THR A 139 19.20 0.27 5.16
N ALA A 140 18.69 0.78 4.04
CA ALA A 140 19.15 0.37 2.71
C ALA A 140 20.65 0.67 2.52
N SER A 141 21.09 1.86 2.90
CA SER A 141 22.50 2.26 2.86
C SER A 141 23.40 1.27 3.63
N THR A 142 23.00 0.93 4.84
CA THR A 142 23.72 -0.02 5.69
C THR A 142 23.73 -1.43 5.11
N MET A 143 22.58 -1.93 4.64
CA MET A 143 22.44 -3.27 4.07
C MET A 143 23.26 -3.45 2.77
N LEU A 144 23.17 -2.47 1.90
CA LEU A 144 23.81 -2.52 0.58
C LEU A 144 25.25 -2.00 0.60
N ARG A 145 25.69 -1.42 1.74
CA ARG A 145 27.00 -0.80 1.91
C ARG A 145 27.29 0.30 0.88
N ILE A 146 26.29 1.11 0.60
CA ILE A 146 26.38 2.27 -0.29
C ILE A 146 26.15 3.56 0.48
N PRO A 147 26.70 4.70 0.04
CA PRO A 147 26.41 6.00 0.64
C PRO A 147 24.92 6.31 0.66
N LEU A 148 24.45 7.03 1.68
CA LEU A 148 23.03 7.42 1.80
C LEU A 148 22.54 8.24 0.60
N SER A 149 23.44 9.06 0.01
CA SER A 149 23.17 9.86 -1.19
C SER A 149 22.86 9.01 -2.43
N ASP A 150 23.35 7.79 -2.47
CA ASP A 150 23.30 6.91 -3.64
C ASP A 150 22.10 5.96 -3.56
N VAL A 151 21.34 6.00 -2.45
CA VAL A 151 20.15 5.16 -2.24
C VAL A 151 19.01 5.64 -3.14
N THR A 152 18.68 4.85 -4.14
CA THR A 152 17.56 5.08 -5.04
C THR A 152 16.22 4.74 -4.39
N LYS A 153 15.11 5.10 -5.08
CA LYS A 153 13.75 4.71 -4.62
C LYS A 153 13.56 3.19 -4.53
N LYS A 154 14.21 2.42 -5.40
CA LYS A 154 14.15 0.96 -5.40
C LYS A 154 14.84 0.39 -4.15
N GLU A 155 16.02 0.86 -3.87
CA GLU A 155 16.80 0.43 -2.69
C GLU A 155 16.15 0.86 -1.38
N ARG A 156 15.59 2.08 -1.34
CA ARG A 156 14.77 2.52 -0.22
C ARG A 156 13.57 1.59 0.03
N ALA A 157 12.96 1.04 -1.02
CA ALA A 157 11.86 0.08 -0.89
C ALA A 157 12.34 -1.25 -0.26
N LEU A 158 13.56 -1.70 -0.56
CA LEU A 158 14.16 -2.86 0.11
C LEU A 158 14.38 -2.58 1.61
N GLY A 159 14.95 -1.43 1.95
CA GLY A 159 15.11 -1.01 3.35
C GLY A 159 13.78 -0.91 4.09
N LYS A 160 12.73 -0.43 3.43
CA LYS A 160 11.37 -0.43 3.97
C LYS A 160 10.86 -1.84 4.26
N THR A 161 11.01 -2.76 3.32
CA THR A 161 10.60 -4.15 3.48
C THR A 161 11.32 -4.80 4.66
N CYS A 162 12.63 -4.60 4.76
CA CYS A 162 13.44 -5.12 5.86
C CYS A 162 12.97 -4.57 7.22
N ASN A 163 12.81 -3.26 7.34
CA ASN A 163 12.37 -2.65 8.59
C ASN A 163 11.03 -3.20 9.08
N PHE A 164 10.05 -3.30 8.18
CA PHE A 164 8.75 -3.84 8.55
C PHE A 164 8.81 -5.35 8.85
N ALA A 165 9.59 -6.12 8.09
CA ALA A 165 9.79 -7.53 8.35
C ALA A 165 10.32 -7.78 9.77
N VAL A 166 11.33 -7.00 10.19
CA VAL A 166 11.88 -7.06 11.55
C VAL A 166 10.84 -6.68 12.60
N VAL A 167 10.11 -5.58 12.38
CA VAL A 167 9.06 -5.09 13.31
C VAL A 167 7.97 -6.13 13.51
N TYR A 168 7.60 -6.85 12.47
CA TYR A 168 6.58 -7.91 12.53
C TYR A 168 7.13 -9.30 12.87
N GLY A 169 8.39 -9.38 13.33
CA GLY A 169 8.98 -10.61 13.83
C GLY A 169 9.39 -11.62 12.76
N SER A 170 9.60 -11.19 11.53
CA SER A 170 10.11 -12.08 10.49
C SER A 170 11.53 -12.53 10.80
N GLY A 171 11.77 -13.85 10.71
CA GLY A 171 13.10 -14.42 10.87
C GLY A 171 14.03 -14.11 9.68
N PRO A 172 15.35 -14.29 9.85
CA PRO A 172 16.33 -13.97 8.83
C PRO A 172 16.11 -14.66 7.48
N ALA A 173 15.65 -15.91 7.48
CA ALA A 173 15.36 -16.66 6.25
C ALA A 173 14.25 -15.99 5.43
N ASN A 174 13.13 -15.63 6.08
CA ASN A 174 12.03 -14.94 5.41
C ASN A 174 12.44 -13.56 4.88
N ILE A 175 13.33 -12.87 5.59
CA ILE A 175 13.84 -11.57 5.12
C ILE A 175 14.72 -11.76 3.87
N ALA A 176 15.58 -12.79 3.86
CA ALA A 176 16.38 -13.12 2.68
C ALA A 176 15.51 -13.43 1.45
N ASP A 177 14.45 -14.23 1.63
CA ASP A 177 13.51 -14.57 0.55
C ASP A 177 12.72 -13.34 0.04
N MET A 178 12.44 -12.36 0.90
CA MET A 178 11.77 -11.12 0.50
C MET A 178 12.68 -10.16 -0.29
N LEU A 179 14.00 -10.32 -0.16
CA LEU A 179 15.01 -9.44 -0.75
C LEU A 179 15.64 -10.03 -2.01
N SER A 180 15.43 -11.32 -2.29
CA SER A 180 15.87 -12.03 -3.50
C SER A 180 14.91 -11.80 -4.67
#